data_ea0c7bca7fced0be6912223cf05ca57b
#
_entry.id   ea0c7bca7fced0be6912223cf05ca57b
#
_cell.length_a   1.000
_cell.length_b   1.000
_cell.length_c   1.000
_cell.angle_alpha   90.00
_cell.angle_beta   90.00
_cell.angle_gamma   90.00
#
_symmetry.space_group_name_H-M   'P 1'
#
loop_
_entity.id
_entity.type
_entity.pdbx_description
1 polymer ?
#
loop_
_entity_poly.entity_id
_entity_poly.type
_entity_poly.pdbx_seq_one_letter_code
_entity_poly.pdbx_strand_id
1 'polypeptide(L)'
;MASWGQGVEVAFAGQGASEVVNEILIDGPSGNKLAGTFLLPEGASPTHLVPAVVFITGSGLQDRDETIFGHKPFRAIATTLAQAGIASIRCDDRGFGKSTGNGKLATTFDFLEDAKAQVAWLRSRPEIDPKQIGVVGHSEGGLIGLLMSQAPDPAMNFAVLLAPPGISGGEILVGQSADMFTKMKVPPIQLAFTLEKHRQLIDAIVANADEATLTLAMRALVDAQLDCVAKPKPPEATIELTVKQGLAQVSSPWMRTFIALDPAPAIRHISVPMLILFGERDVQVSPARNLPPYQDGILACPVKPVIVIVPKANHLFQPARTGMPDEYAAIKVEIDPEVLKKISDWVVSTTSSQPSSQPTGPISAPPSVPAASPKSSP
;
A
#
# COMPACT_ATOMS: atom_id res chain seq x y z
N MET A 1 26.36 25.40 1.00
CA MET A 1 26.31 25.03 2.43
C MET A 1 25.08 25.71 3.02
N ALA A 2 24.01 24.98 3.21
CA ALA A 2 22.83 25.44 3.95
C ALA A 2 22.42 24.29 4.86
N SER A 3 22.60 24.52 6.17
CA SER A 3 22.28 23.61 7.25
C SER A 3 20.77 23.56 7.46
N TRP A 4 20.17 22.40 7.24
CA TRP A 4 18.81 22.08 7.66
C TRP A 4 18.87 20.89 8.61
N GLY A 5 18.90 21.18 9.88
CA GLY A 5 18.85 20.19 10.95
C GLY A 5 18.42 20.87 12.24
N GLN A 6 17.13 21.04 12.43
CA GLN A 6 16.57 21.15 13.79
C GLN A 6 15.34 20.24 13.84
N GLY A 7 15.55 19.02 14.34
CA GLY A 7 14.51 18.09 14.72
C GLY A 7 13.76 18.65 15.93
N VAL A 8 12.43 18.70 15.85
CA VAL A 8 11.58 18.95 17.02
C VAL A 8 11.39 17.59 17.70
N GLU A 9 12.08 17.37 18.81
CA GLU A 9 11.82 16.23 19.71
C GLU A 9 10.42 16.40 20.33
N VAL A 10 9.48 15.59 19.90
CA VAL A 10 8.19 15.44 20.58
C VAL A 10 8.21 14.10 21.31
N ALA A 11 8.56 14.13 22.58
CA ALA A 11 8.47 12.96 23.45
C ALA A 11 7.00 12.62 23.73
N PHE A 12 6.54 11.46 23.26
CA PHE A 12 5.28 10.86 23.69
C PHE A 12 5.56 9.85 24.81
N ALA A 13 5.03 10.16 26.00
CA ALA A 13 5.13 9.29 27.17
C ALA A 13 4.22 8.06 27.01
N GLY A 14 4.78 6.95 26.51
CA GLY A 14 4.27 5.59 26.60
C GLY A 14 5.40 4.72 27.14
N GLN A 15 5.17 3.91 28.16
CA GLN A 15 6.19 3.09 28.82
C GLN A 15 6.83 2.09 27.85
N GLY A 16 8.11 2.28 27.53
CA GLY A 16 8.95 1.38 26.71
C GLY A 16 9.79 2.20 25.73
N ALA A 17 11.02 1.81 25.46
CA ALA A 17 12.04 2.33 24.57
C ALA A 17 11.79 3.73 23.96
N SER A 18 12.70 4.67 24.10
CA SER A 18 12.60 6.00 23.53
C SER A 18 12.69 5.94 22.01
N GLU A 19 11.62 6.31 21.31
CA GLU A 19 11.56 6.41 19.85
C GLU A 19 11.96 7.82 19.41
N VAL A 20 12.81 7.96 18.38
CA VAL A 20 13.12 9.26 17.78
C VAL A 20 12.21 9.48 16.58
N VAL A 21 11.32 10.46 16.70
CA VAL A 21 10.36 10.85 15.65
C VAL A 21 10.86 12.06 14.90
N ASN A 22 11.13 11.94 13.62
CA ASN A 22 11.58 13.02 12.76
C ASN A 22 10.55 13.31 11.65
N GLU A 23 10.12 14.56 11.51
CA GLU A 23 9.41 15.01 10.33
C GLU A 23 10.38 15.09 9.14
N ILE A 24 10.01 14.53 8.02
CA ILE A 24 10.84 14.43 6.82
C ILE A 24 10.13 15.00 5.59
N LEU A 25 10.94 15.37 4.61
CA LEU A 25 10.47 15.78 3.28
C LEU A 25 11.37 15.11 2.24
N ILE A 26 10.78 14.22 1.45
CA ILE A 26 11.47 13.43 0.44
C ILE A 26 11.18 14.00 -0.95
N ASP A 27 12.19 14.08 -1.79
CA ASP A 27 12.02 14.42 -3.21
C ASP A 27 11.36 13.28 -3.96
N GLY A 28 10.16 13.52 -4.49
CA GLY A 28 9.44 12.57 -5.32
C GLY A 28 9.86 12.66 -6.80
N PRO A 29 9.53 11.62 -7.60
CA PRO A 29 10.04 11.45 -8.97
C PRO A 29 9.57 12.52 -9.97
N SER A 30 8.43 13.16 -9.71
CA SER A 30 7.84 14.17 -10.59
C SER A 30 8.02 15.60 -10.09
N GLY A 31 9.04 15.86 -9.24
CA GLY A 31 9.27 17.15 -8.61
C GLY A 31 8.32 17.45 -7.45
N ASN A 32 7.47 16.49 -7.07
CA ASN A 32 6.67 16.57 -5.86
C ASN A 32 7.55 16.36 -4.61
N LYS A 33 7.02 16.75 -3.46
CA LYS A 33 7.64 16.52 -2.15
C LYS A 33 6.70 15.62 -1.34
N LEU A 34 7.23 14.55 -0.78
CA LEU A 34 6.52 13.66 0.10
C LEU A 34 6.85 14.00 1.54
N ALA A 35 5.89 14.55 2.26
CA ALA A 35 6.03 14.87 3.67
C ALA A 35 5.69 13.65 4.51
N GLY A 36 6.53 13.31 5.47
CA GLY A 36 6.36 12.09 6.23
C GLY A 36 6.95 12.15 7.63
N THR A 37 6.90 11.02 8.27
CA THR A 37 7.49 10.76 9.59
C THR A 37 8.51 9.64 9.45
N PHE A 38 9.73 9.88 9.86
CA PHE A 38 10.78 8.88 10.02
C PHE A 38 10.87 8.50 11.49
N LEU A 39 10.59 7.24 11.79
CA LEU A 39 10.62 6.68 13.13
C LEU A 39 11.84 5.77 13.25
N LEU A 40 12.77 6.13 14.14
CA LEU A 40 13.95 5.34 14.45
C LEU A 40 13.78 4.60 15.77
N PRO A 41 14.17 3.32 15.85
CA PRO A 41 14.26 2.61 17.13
C PRO A 41 15.41 3.14 17.96
N GLU A 42 15.33 2.92 19.28
CA GLU A 42 16.40 3.27 20.21
C GLU A 42 17.72 2.60 19.82
N GLY A 43 18.82 3.34 19.90
CA GLY A 43 20.16 2.87 19.61
C GLY A 43 20.55 2.82 18.13
N ALA A 44 19.63 3.11 17.19
CA ALA A 44 19.97 3.22 15.78
C ALA A 44 20.99 4.35 15.54
N SER A 45 22.08 4.03 14.85
CA SER A 45 23.18 4.97 14.59
C SER A 45 24.00 4.52 13.39
N PRO A 46 24.90 5.36 12.85
CA PRO A 46 25.82 4.93 11.77
C PRO A 46 26.76 3.76 12.14
N THR A 47 26.93 3.50 13.44
CA THR A 47 27.70 2.34 13.95
C THR A 47 26.83 1.17 14.38
N HIS A 48 25.51 1.36 14.41
CA HIS A 48 24.52 0.33 14.72
C HIS A 48 23.36 0.45 13.72
N LEU A 49 23.56 -0.13 12.53
CA LEU A 49 22.57 -0.08 11.46
C LEU A 49 21.36 -0.96 11.80
N VAL A 50 20.18 -0.45 11.45
CA VAL A 50 18.92 -1.15 11.69
C VAL A 50 18.15 -1.40 10.38
N PRO A 51 17.34 -2.46 10.29
CA PRO A 51 16.39 -2.66 9.20
C PRO A 51 15.36 -1.52 9.15
N ALA A 52 14.73 -1.33 7.99
CA ALA A 52 13.69 -0.33 7.84
C ALA A 52 12.56 -0.76 6.91
N VAL A 53 11.38 -0.13 7.07
CA VAL A 53 10.24 -0.32 6.17
C VAL A 53 9.68 1.01 5.68
N VAL A 54 9.15 1.00 4.45
CA VAL A 54 8.30 2.05 3.88
C VAL A 54 6.85 1.60 4.00
N PHE A 55 5.97 2.47 4.46
CA PHE A 55 4.53 2.21 4.44
C PHE A 55 3.91 2.74 3.16
N ILE A 56 3.02 1.94 2.54
CA ILE A 56 2.33 2.27 1.29
C ILE A 56 0.82 2.14 1.54
N THR A 57 0.12 3.25 1.45
CA THR A 57 -1.32 3.38 1.75
C THR A 57 -2.20 2.68 0.71
N GLY A 58 -3.43 2.40 1.11
CA GLY A 58 -4.47 1.86 0.22
C GLY A 58 -5.07 2.91 -0.72
N SER A 59 -6.13 2.53 -1.40
CA SER A 59 -6.81 3.34 -2.43
C SER A 59 -7.37 4.65 -1.91
N GLY A 60 -7.24 5.69 -2.71
CA GLY A 60 -7.61 7.06 -2.37
C GLY A 60 -6.43 7.84 -1.79
N LEU A 61 -6.60 9.17 -1.66
CA LEU A 61 -5.55 10.01 -1.07
C LEU A 61 -5.61 9.89 0.45
N GLN A 62 -4.54 9.41 1.05
CA GLN A 62 -4.42 9.08 2.47
C GLN A 62 -3.36 9.93 3.17
N ASP A 63 -3.55 10.11 4.47
CA ASP A 63 -2.47 10.58 5.34
C ASP A 63 -1.47 9.44 5.64
N ARG A 64 -0.33 9.79 6.17
CA ARG A 64 0.77 8.87 6.51
C ARG A 64 0.40 7.75 7.49
N ASP A 65 -0.66 7.91 8.26
CA ASP A 65 -1.13 6.94 9.25
C ASP A 65 -2.22 6.02 8.69
N GLU A 66 -2.67 6.27 7.42
CA GLU A 66 -3.83 5.63 6.79
C GLU A 66 -5.07 5.78 7.68
N THR A 67 -5.43 7.02 8.02
CA THR A 67 -6.51 7.29 8.96
C THR A 67 -7.88 6.97 8.34
N ILE A 68 -8.48 5.87 8.76
CA ILE A 68 -9.77 5.38 8.28
C ILE A 68 -10.73 5.24 9.48
N PHE A 69 -11.86 5.93 9.47
CA PHE A 69 -12.83 5.97 10.58
C PHE A 69 -12.22 6.36 11.94
N GLY A 70 -11.13 7.14 11.93
CA GLY A 70 -10.40 7.55 13.11
C GLY A 70 -9.33 6.58 13.58
N HIS A 71 -9.24 5.39 12.99
CA HIS A 71 -8.17 4.43 13.22
C HIS A 71 -6.91 4.78 12.44
N LYS A 72 -5.74 4.46 13.02
CA LYS A 72 -4.42 4.75 12.45
C LYS A 72 -3.55 3.48 12.40
N PRO A 73 -3.93 2.50 11.55
CA PRO A 73 -3.27 1.19 11.52
C PRO A 73 -1.76 1.29 11.25
N PHE A 74 -1.32 2.16 10.35
CA PHE A 74 0.09 2.30 10.03
C PHE A 74 0.92 2.84 11.19
N ARG A 75 0.36 3.76 11.99
CA ARG A 75 1.01 4.21 13.21
C ARG A 75 1.19 3.07 14.22
N ALA A 76 0.16 2.25 14.40
CA ALA A 76 0.22 1.11 15.33
C ALA A 76 1.29 0.09 14.90
N ILE A 77 1.34 -0.25 13.60
CA ILE A 77 2.36 -1.17 13.08
C ILE A 77 3.76 -0.56 13.21
N ALA A 78 3.95 0.72 12.84
CA ALA A 78 5.24 1.40 12.92
C ALA A 78 5.80 1.44 14.35
N THR A 79 4.95 1.77 15.34
CA THR A 79 5.34 1.76 16.76
C THR A 79 5.75 0.35 17.21
N THR A 80 4.98 -0.68 16.83
CA THR A 80 5.33 -2.08 17.17
C THR A 80 6.67 -2.50 16.53
N LEU A 81 6.92 -2.11 15.29
CA LEU A 81 8.19 -2.39 14.61
C LEU A 81 9.36 -1.63 15.25
N ALA A 82 9.20 -0.37 15.64
CA ALA A 82 10.25 0.39 16.32
C ALA A 82 10.64 -0.25 17.66
N GLN A 83 9.67 -0.75 18.43
CA GLN A 83 9.93 -1.51 19.67
C GLN A 83 10.71 -2.81 19.41
N ALA A 84 10.62 -3.35 18.20
CA ALA A 84 11.37 -4.53 17.75
C ALA A 84 12.69 -4.20 17.04
N GLY A 85 13.14 -2.94 17.05
CA GLY A 85 14.40 -2.52 16.45
C GLY A 85 14.33 -2.23 14.94
N ILE A 86 13.15 -2.04 14.38
CA ILE A 86 12.93 -1.78 12.95
C ILE A 86 12.53 -0.32 12.75
N ALA A 87 13.29 0.43 11.95
CA ALA A 87 12.94 1.79 11.56
C ALA A 87 11.78 1.82 10.54
N SER A 88 11.12 2.96 10.41
CA SER A 88 10.08 3.10 9.40
C SER A 88 9.89 4.53 8.90
N ILE A 89 9.43 4.65 7.64
CA ILE A 89 8.88 5.90 7.12
C ILE A 89 7.44 5.73 6.69
N ARG A 90 6.65 6.76 6.97
CA ARG A 90 5.25 6.90 6.58
C ARG A 90 5.09 8.28 6.00
N CYS A 91 4.62 8.40 4.76
CA CYS A 91 4.40 9.68 4.08
C CYS A 91 2.92 9.91 3.80
N ASP A 92 2.51 11.18 3.83
CA ASP A 92 1.25 11.59 3.23
C ASP A 92 1.34 11.34 1.72
N ASP A 93 0.28 10.88 1.09
CA ASP A 93 0.25 10.68 -0.36
C ASP A 93 0.51 11.96 -1.12
N ARG A 94 1.04 11.88 -2.36
CA ARG A 94 1.21 13.04 -3.22
C ARG A 94 -0.08 13.85 -3.34
N GLY A 95 0.00 15.16 -3.10
CA GLY A 95 -1.14 16.06 -3.16
C GLY A 95 -2.12 15.95 -1.98
N PHE A 96 -1.74 15.26 -0.90
CA PHE A 96 -2.50 15.16 0.34
C PHE A 96 -1.67 15.65 1.54
N GLY A 97 -2.34 16.10 2.60
CA GLY A 97 -1.71 16.53 3.83
C GLY A 97 -0.65 17.63 3.61
N LYS A 98 0.61 17.31 3.95
CA LYS A 98 1.76 18.20 3.72
C LYS A 98 2.56 17.85 2.46
N SER A 99 2.20 16.79 1.75
CA SER A 99 2.84 16.40 0.49
C SER A 99 2.35 17.27 -0.66
N THR A 100 3.25 17.60 -1.59
CA THR A 100 2.93 18.36 -2.79
C THR A 100 2.65 17.45 -3.97
N GLY A 101 2.25 18.02 -5.12
CA GLY A 101 1.93 17.28 -6.32
C GLY A 101 0.43 17.23 -6.61
N ASN A 102 0.05 16.47 -7.63
CA ASN A 102 -1.35 16.35 -8.04
C ASN A 102 -1.86 14.91 -7.87
N GLY A 103 -2.35 14.59 -6.68
CA GLY A 103 -2.92 13.26 -6.38
C GLY A 103 -4.16 12.93 -7.19
N LYS A 104 -4.94 13.92 -7.66
CA LYS A 104 -6.16 13.68 -8.46
C LYS A 104 -5.87 13.12 -9.85
N LEU A 105 -4.68 13.38 -10.39
CA LEU A 105 -4.24 12.86 -11.69
C LEU A 105 -3.30 11.66 -11.55
N ALA A 106 -2.91 11.31 -10.32
CA ALA A 106 -2.03 10.19 -10.05
C ALA A 106 -2.71 8.85 -10.36
N THR A 107 -1.90 7.88 -10.71
CA THR A 107 -2.28 6.48 -10.94
C THR A 107 -1.59 5.58 -9.93
N THR A 108 -1.96 4.32 -9.86
CA THR A 108 -1.23 3.29 -9.08
C THR A 108 0.28 3.28 -9.39
N PHE A 109 0.67 3.53 -10.65
CA PHE A 109 2.07 3.59 -11.05
C PHE A 109 2.80 4.85 -10.55
N ASP A 110 2.10 5.97 -10.40
CA ASP A 110 2.67 7.16 -9.78
C ASP A 110 2.96 6.95 -8.29
N PHE A 111 2.07 6.28 -7.57
CA PHE A 111 2.30 5.89 -6.17
C PHE A 111 3.41 4.83 -6.03
N LEU A 112 3.53 3.92 -7.03
CA LEU A 112 4.66 2.98 -7.11
C LEU A 112 6.01 3.73 -7.19
N GLU A 113 6.10 4.76 -8.03
CA GLU A 113 7.34 5.55 -8.15
C GLU A 113 7.61 6.39 -6.88
N ASP A 114 6.57 6.89 -6.19
CA ASP A 114 6.73 7.52 -4.88
C ASP A 114 7.27 6.53 -3.83
N ALA A 115 6.77 5.31 -3.80
CA ALA A 115 7.26 4.27 -2.90
C ALA A 115 8.74 3.92 -3.18
N LYS A 116 9.14 3.83 -4.45
CA LYS A 116 10.56 3.63 -4.83
C LYS A 116 11.45 4.79 -4.36
N ALA A 117 10.98 6.04 -4.51
CA ALA A 117 11.71 7.22 -4.02
C ALA A 117 11.89 7.17 -2.50
N GLN A 118 10.88 6.73 -1.76
CA GLN A 118 10.94 6.55 -0.31
C GLN A 118 11.97 5.46 0.07
N VAL A 119 12.00 4.32 -0.64
CA VAL A 119 13.02 3.27 -0.42
C VAL A 119 14.42 3.80 -0.72
N ALA A 120 14.60 4.56 -1.82
CA ALA A 120 15.88 5.17 -2.16
C ALA A 120 16.34 6.16 -1.10
N TRP A 121 15.42 6.93 -0.52
CA TRP A 121 15.72 7.82 0.60
C TRP A 121 16.20 7.05 1.84
N LEU A 122 15.54 5.95 2.23
CA LEU A 122 16.01 5.09 3.33
C LEU A 122 17.41 4.54 3.08
N ARG A 123 17.72 4.11 1.85
CA ARG A 123 19.06 3.62 1.48
C ARG A 123 20.16 4.67 1.66
N SER A 124 19.83 5.94 1.61
CA SER A 124 20.78 7.04 1.82
C SER A 124 21.00 7.37 3.29
N ARG A 125 20.25 6.77 4.22
CA ARG A 125 20.35 7.08 5.65
C ARG A 125 21.50 6.31 6.29
N PRO A 126 22.36 7.01 7.03
CA PRO A 126 23.54 6.38 7.65
C PRO A 126 23.17 5.40 8.79
N GLU A 127 21.96 5.45 9.32
CA GLU A 127 21.46 4.57 10.39
C GLU A 127 20.80 3.30 9.86
N ILE A 128 20.55 3.21 8.54
CA ILE A 128 19.78 2.12 7.93
C ILE A 128 20.68 1.13 7.21
N ASP A 129 20.45 -0.16 7.43
CA ASP A 129 21.08 -1.21 6.63
C ASP A 129 20.45 -1.25 5.23
N PRO A 130 21.18 -0.85 4.17
CA PRO A 130 20.63 -0.78 2.81
C PRO A 130 20.23 -2.14 2.23
N LYS A 131 20.66 -3.24 2.85
CA LYS A 131 20.30 -4.61 2.47
C LYS A 131 19.09 -5.15 3.22
N GLN A 132 18.53 -4.36 4.13
CA GLN A 132 17.39 -4.76 4.99
C GLN A 132 16.28 -3.73 4.95
N ILE A 133 15.91 -3.28 3.75
CA ILE A 133 14.80 -2.35 3.54
C ILE A 133 13.62 -3.09 2.92
N GLY A 134 12.49 -3.06 3.61
CA GLY A 134 11.23 -3.66 3.16
C GLY A 134 10.13 -2.64 2.94
N VAL A 135 8.95 -3.14 2.58
CA VAL A 135 7.71 -2.37 2.50
C VAL A 135 6.60 -3.03 3.31
N VAL A 136 5.70 -2.21 3.84
CA VAL A 136 4.42 -2.63 4.43
C VAL A 136 3.33 -1.94 3.62
N GLY A 137 2.59 -2.67 2.81
CA GLY A 137 1.54 -2.13 1.95
C GLY A 137 0.17 -2.67 2.31
N HIS A 138 -0.86 -1.80 2.35
CA HIS A 138 -2.23 -2.19 2.61
C HIS A 138 -3.10 -2.02 1.36
N SER A 139 -3.96 -2.98 1.06
CA SER A 139 -4.91 -2.91 -0.06
C SER A 139 -4.19 -2.61 -1.39
N GLU A 140 -4.46 -1.48 -2.06
CA GLU A 140 -3.70 -1.04 -3.24
C GLU A 140 -2.20 -0.86 -2.94
N GLY A 141 -1.82 -0.39 -1.74
CA GLY A 141 -0.42 -0.35 -1.32
C GLY A 141 0.21 -1.74 -1.25
N GLY A 142 -0.57 -2.77 -0.92
CA GLY A 142 -0.16 -4.16 -1.03
C GLY A 142 0.08 -4.60 -2.47
N LEU A 143 -0.76 -4.17 -3.42
CA LEU A 143 -0.53 -4.37 -4.86
C LEU A 143 0.73 -3.65 -5.33
N ILE A 144 0.97 -2.41 -4.89
CA ILE A 144 2.20 -1.67 -5.20
C ILE A 144 3.42 -2.41 -4.66
N GLY A 145 3.39 -2.92 -3.42
CA GLY A 145 4.44 -3.74 -2.85
C GLY A 145 4.69 -5.02 -3.67
N LEU A 146 3.65 -5.67 -4.16
CA LEU A 146 3.76 -6.81 -5.07
C LEU A 146 4.46 -6.41 -6.39
N LEU A 147 4.07 -5.29 -7.00
CA LEU A 147 4.69 -4.79 -8.23
C LEU A 147 6.16 -4.42 -8.04
N MET A 148 6.54 -3.90 -6.88
CA MET A 148 7.94 -3.57 -6.54
C MET A 148 8.83 -4.82 -6.45
N SER A 149 8.27 -6.01 -6.23
CA SER A 149 9.02 -7.26 -6.13
C SER A 149 9.49 -7.83 -7.46
N GLN A 150 9.04 -7.26 -8.58
CA GLN A 150 9.20 -7.82 -9.93
C GLN A 150 10.52 -7.47 -10.61
N ALA A 151 11.26 -6.50 -10.13
CA ALA A 151 12.46 -6.02 -10.81
C ALA A 151 13.62 -7.03 -10.70
N PRO A 152 14.50 -7.15 -11.71
CA PRO A 152 15.75 -7.88 -11.58
C PRO A 152 16.62 -7.35 -10.44
N ASP A 153 16.47 -6.05 -10.13
CA ASP A 153 17.02 -5.37 -8.96
C ASP A 153 15.82 -4.81 -8.16
N PRO A 154 15.20 -5.63 -7.29
CA PRO A 154 14.04 -5.23 -6.56
C PRO A 154 14.39 -4.03 -5.69
N ALA A 155 13.52 -3.02 -5.74
CA ALA A 155 13.73 -1.80 -4.96
C ALA A 155 13.77 -2.07 -3.44
N MET A 156 13.30 -3.23 -3.00
CA MET A 156 13.20 -3.66 -1.60
C MET A 156 13.75 -5.08 -1.39
N ASN A 157 14.00 -5.45 -0.13
CA ASN A 157 14.55 -6.76 0.24
C ASN A 157 13.49 -7.73 0.80
N PHE A 158 12.35 -7.23 1.28
CA PHE A 158 11.22 -8.03 1.77
C PHE A 158 9.92 -7.20 1.74
N ALA A 159 8.76 -7.85 1.88
CA ALA A 159 7.49 -7.15 1.96
C ALA A 159 6.51 -7.79 2.96
N VAL A 160 5.67 -6.96 3.58
CA VAL A 160 4.45 -7.35 4.29
C VAL A 160 3.28 -6.75 3.54
N LEU A 161 2.40 -7.59 3.01
CA LEU A 161 1.25 -7.18 2.23
C LEU A 161 -0.04 -7.49 3.00
N LEU A 162 -0.77 -6.44 3.33
CA LEU A 162 -2.02 -6.49 4.08
C LEU A 162 -3.19 -6.39 3.10
N ALA A 163 -3.97 -7.45 2.97
CA ALA A 163 -5.11 -7.55 2.06
C ALA A 163 -4.77 -7.11 0.62
N PRO A 164 -3.67 -7.61 -0.01
CA PRO A 164 -3.33 -7.21 -1.37
C PRO A 164 -4.34 -7.77 -2.39
N PRO A 165 -4.72 -7.01 -3.43
CA PRO A 165 -5.46 -7.53 -4.57
C PRO A 165 -4.79 -8.77 -5.20
N GLY A 166 -5.60 -9.82 -5.47
CA GLY A 166 -5.18 -11.01 -6.21
C GLY A 166 -5.85 -11.13 -7.58
N ILE A 167 -6.89 -10.31 -7.81
CA ILE A 167 -7.64 -10.19 -9.06
C ILE A 167 -7.64 -8.74 -9.53
N SER A 168 -8.07 -8.49 -10.76
CA SER A 168 -8.12 -7.13 -11.31
C SER A 168 -9.01 -6.20 -10.48
N GLY A 169 -8.69 -4.89 -10.50
CA GLY A 169 -9.50 -3.89 -9.81
C GLY A 169 -10.97 -3.91 -10.28
N GLY A 170 -11.23 -4.18 -11.54
CA GLY A 170 -12.59 -4.34 -12.06
C GLY A 170 -13.33 -5.50 -11.39
N GLU A 171 -12.68 -6.65 -11.25
CA GLU A 171 -13.26 -7.81 -10.57
C GLU A 171 -13.44 -7.57 -9.06
N ILE A 172 -12.54 -6.80 -8.43
CA ILE A 172 -12.71 -6.37 -7.03
C ILE A 172 -13.98 -5.55 -6.87
N LEU A 173 -14.22 -4.54 -7.72
CA LEU A 173 -15.41 -3.69 -7.64
C LEU A 173 -16.70 -4.49 -7.84
N VAL A 174 -16.74 -5.43 -8.79
CA VAL A 174 -17.86 -6.33 -8.99
C VAL A 174 -18.05 -7.24 -7.76
N GLY A 175 -16.96 -7.76 -7.21
CA GLY A 175 -16.96 -8.61 -6.02
C GLY A 175 -17.47 -7.89 -4.77
N GLN A 176 -17.03 -6.66 -4.53
CA GLN A 176 -17.53 -5.81 -3.43
C GLN A 176 -19.05 -5.59 -3.55
N SER A 177 -19.54 -5.29 -4.76
CA SER A 177 -20.99 -5.18 -5.01
C SER A 177 -21.70 -6.49 -4.71
N ALA A 178 -21.16 -7.64 -5.11
CA ALA A 178 -21.74 -8.95 -4.85
C ALA A 178 -21.84 -9.24 -3.35
N ASP A 179 -20.79 -8.98 -2.58
CA ASP A 179 -20.76 -9.23 -1.14
C ASP A 179 -21.72 -8.29 -0.38
N MET A 180 -21.73 -7.01 -0.74
CA MET A 180 -22.64 -6.02 -0.16
C MET A 180 -24.11 -6.41 -0.40
N PHE A 181 -24.51 -6.64 -1.64
CA PHE A 181 -25.91 -6.96 -1.96
C PHE A 181 -26.35 -8.33 -1.44
N THR A 182 -25.43 -9.30 -1.34
CA THR A 182 -25.70 -10.59 -0.70
C THR A 182 -26.00 -10.39 0.80
N LYS A 183 -25.22 -9.59 1.50
CA LYS A 183 -25.46 -9.27 2.92
C LYS A 183 -26.76 -8.48 3.13
N MET A 184 -27.13 -7.65 2.15
CA MET A 184 -28.43 -6.96 2.13
C MET A 184 -29.59 -7.89 1.76
N LYS A 185 -29.33 -9.17 1.50
CA LYS A 185 -30.35 -10.18 1.13
C LYS A 185 -31.11 -9.85 -0.15
N VAL A 186 -30.45 -9.23 -1.12
CA VAL A 186 -31.02 -8.98 -2.44
C VAL A 186 -31.32 -10.34 -3.12
N PRO A 187 -32.50 -10.50 -3.75
CA PRO A 187 -32.86 -11.74 -4.42
C PRO A 187 -31.82 -12.16 -5.47
N PRO A 188 -31.48 -13.47 -5.60
CA PRO A 188 -30.40 -13.93 -6.48
C PRO A 188 -30.52 -13.50 -7.94
N ILE A 189 -31.72 -13.49 -8.50
CA ILE A 189 -31.97 -13.05 -9.90
C ILE A 189 -31.64 -11.57 -10.07
N GLN A 190 -32.07 -10.73 -9.12
CA GLN A 190 -31.82 -9.29 -9.16
C GLN A 190 -30.33 -8.99 -8.93
N LEU A 191 -29.70 -9.72 -8.01
CA LEU A 191 -28.24 -9.64 -7.79
C LEU A 191 -27.48 -9.99 -9.08
N ALA A 192 -27.78 -11.12 -9.71
CA ALA A 192 -27.13 -11.52 -10.94
C ALA A 192 -27.25 -10.48 -12.06
N PHE A 193 -28.46 -9.90 -12.22
CA PHE A 193 -28.69 -8.81 -13.19
C PHE A 193 -27.86 -7.58 -12.89
N THR A 194 -27.78 -7.16 -11.61
CA THR A 194 -26.99 -5.99 -11.20
C THR A 194 -25.49 -6.20 -11.43
N LEU A 195 -24.98 -7.39 -11.10
CA LEU A 195 -23.59 -7.73 -11.33
C LEU A 195 -23.23 -7.81 -12.82
N GLU A 196 -24.17 -8.24 -13.66
CA GLU A 196 -23.98 -8.21 -15.11
C GLU A 196 -23.86 -6.77 -15.63
N LYS A 197 -24.71 -5.83 -15.14
CA LYS A 197 -24.58 -4.41 -15.49
C LYS A 197 -23.28 -3.81 -15.00
N HIS A 198 -22.78 -4.24 -13.84
CA HIS A 198 -21.49 -3.79 -13.34
C HIS A 198 -20.34 -4.27 -14.24
N ARG A 199 -20.34 -5.56 -14.65
CA ARG A 199 -19.34 -6.08 -15.59
C ARG A 199 -19.37 -5.34 -16.94
N GLN A 200 -20.56 -5.08 -17.49
CA GLN A 200 -20.70 -4.32 -18.74
C GLN A 200 -20.06 -2.93 -18.66
N LEU A 201 -20.20 -2.25 -17.52
CA LEU A 201 -19.51 -0.98 -17.29
C LEU A 201 -17.98 -1.16 -17.21
N ILE A 202 -17.49 -2.16 -16.45
CA ILE A 202 -16.06 -2.45 -16.34
C ILE A 202 -15.47 -2.77 -17.72
N ASP A 203 -16.14 -3.62 -18.51
CA ASP A 203 -15.71 -3.98 -19.86
C ASP A 203 -15.64 -2.75 -20.80
N ALA A 204 -16.62 -1.87 -20.70
CA ALA A 204 -16.62 -0.62 -21.46
C ALA A 204 -15.44 0.32 -21.06
N ILE A 205 -15.12 0.39 -19.77
CA ILE A 205 -13.97 1.16 -19.27
C ILE A 205 -12.65 0.56 -19.79
N VAL A 206 -12.46 -0.74 -19.68
CA VAL A 206 -11.26 -1.45 -20.15
C VAL A 206 -11.09 -1.31 -21.67
N ALA A 207 -12.21 -1.35 -22.42
CA ALA A 207 -12.23 -1.14 -23.86
C ALA A 207 -12.02 0.33 -24.28
N ASN A 208 -11.85 1.26 -23.34
CA ASN A 208 -11.79 2.71 -23.60
C ASN A 208 -12.97 3.22 -24.46
N ALA A 209 -14.17 2.74 -24.16
CA ALA A 209 -15.39 3.15 -24.84
C ALA A 209 -15.62 4.67 -24.76
N ASP A 210 -16.37 5.21 -25.70
CA ASP A 210 -16.72 6.64 -25.72
C ASP A 210 -17.64 7.03 -24.55
N GLU A 211 -17.76 8.34 -24.32
CA GLU A 211 -18.53 8.90 -23.22
C GLU A 211 -20.02 8.51 -23.29
N ALA A 212 -20.60 8.40 -24.48
CA ALA A 212 -21.99 8.00 -24.65
C ALA A 212 -22.22 6.55 -24.20
N THR A 213 -21.33 5.64 -24.60
CA THR A 213 -21.35 4.23 -24.19
C THR A 213 -21.16 4.08 -22.69
N LEU A 214 -20.19 4.80 -22.11
CA LEU A 214 -19.96 4.80 -20.66
C LEU A 214 -21.16 5.34 -19.88
N THR A 215 -21.80 6.39 -20.41
CA THR A 215 -23.01 6.99 -19.81
C THR A 215 -24.17 5.98 -19.77
N LEU A 216 -24.40 5.29 -20.87
CA LEU A 216 -25.45 4.25 -20.94
C LEU A 216 -25.17 3.09 -19.99
N ALA A 217 -23.93 2.60 -19.92
CA ALA A 217 -23.55 1.51 -19.04
C ALA A 217 -23.65 1.92 -17.56
N MET A 218 -23.18 3.13 -17.21
CA MET A 218 -23.30 3.67 -15.85
C MET A 218 -24.78 3.85 -15.45
N ARG A 219 -25.61 4.40 -16.33
CA ARG A 219 -27.04 4.53 -16.08
C ARG A 219 -27.69 3.17 -15.82
N ALA A 220 -27.39 2.18 -16.65
CA ALA A 220 -27.93 0.82 -16.48
C ALA A 220 -27.51 0.19 -15.15
N LEU A 221 -26.27 0.41 -14.71
CA LEU A 221 -25.80 -0.04 -13.40
C LEU A 221 -26.54 0.67 -12.26
N VAL A 222 -26.64 2.00 -12.30
CA VAL A 222 -27.32 2.80 -11.25
C VAL A 222 -28.78 2.36 -11.13
N ASP A 223 -29.49 2.21 -12.24
CA ASP A 223 -30.89 1.75 -12.23
C ASP A 223 -31.03 0.36 -11.60
N ALA A 224 -30.15 -0.59 -11.96
CA ALA A 224 -30.13 -1.94 -11.38
C ALA A 224 -29.83 -1.93 -9.88
N GLN A 225 -28.90 -1.10 -9.42
CA GLN A 225 -28.57 -0.95 -8.00
C GLN A 225 -29.74 -0.35 -7.20
N LEU A 226 -30.41 0.66 -7.76
CA LEU A 226 -31.59 1.27 -7.13
C LEU A 226 -32.75 0.28 -7.01
N ASP A 227 -32.93 -0.60 -7.99
CA ASP A 227 -33.93 -1.68 -7.91
C ASP A 227 -33.65 -2.66 -6.77
N CYS A 228 -32.37 -2.79 -6.34
CA CYS A 228 -31.99 -3.61 -5.19
C CYS A 228 -32.34 -2.95 -3.83
N VAL A 229 -32.26 -1.62 -3.71
CA VAL A 229 -32.20 -0.96 -2.40
C VAL A 229 -33.25 0.12 -2.16
N ALA A 230 -33.82 0.73 -3.20
CA ALA A 230 -34.66 1.92 -3.07
C ALA A 230 -36.13 1.70 -3.49
N LYS A 231 -37.04 1.83 -2.53
CA LYS A 231 -38.49 1.86 -2.82
C LYS A 231 -39.14 2.95 -1.94
N PRO A 232 -39.72 4.02 -2.52
CA PRO A 232 -39.74 4.34 -3.96
C PRO A 232 -38.37 4.75 -4.50
N LYS A 233 -38.19 4.66 -5.84
CA LYS A 233 -36.96 5.16 -6.50
C LYS A 233 -36.84 6.68 -6.27
N PRO A 234 -35.58 7.17 -6.18
CA PRO A 234 -35.32 8.61 -6.11
C PRO A 234 -35.85 9.36 -7.35
N PRO A 235 -36.05 10.68 -7.25
CA PRO A 235 -36.38 11.51 -8.41
C PRO A 235 -35.30 11.38 -9.52
N GLU A 236 -35.74 11.52 -10.79
CA GLU A 236 -34.86 11.39 -11.97
C GLU A 236 -33.62 12.29 -11.88
N ALA A 237 -33.75 13.53 -11.45
CA ALA A 237 -32.64 14.46 -11.27
C ALA A 237 -31.58 13.92 -10.29
N THR A 238 -31.98 13.16 -9.26
CA THR A 238 -31.05 12.51 -8.32
C THR A 238 -30.31 11.35 -9.00
N ILE A 239 -31.01 10.58 -9.82
CA ILE A 239 -30.42 9.47 -10.59
C ILE A 239 -29.40 10.03 -11.60
N GLU A 240 -29.74 11.06 -12.35
CA GLU A 240 -28.83 11.73 -13.29
C GLU A 240 -27.57 12.27 -12.59
N LEU A 241 -27.73 12.88 -11.42
CA LEU A 241 -26.60 13.34 -10.62
C LEU A 241 -25.70 12.17 -10.19
N THR A 242 -26.29 11.05 -9.75
CA THR A 242 -25.55 9.84 -9.37
C THR A 242 -24.76 9.27 -10.56
N VAL A 243 -25.39 9.21 -11.74
CA VAL A 243 -24.72 8.78 -12.99
C VAL A 243 -23.55 9.69 -13.32
N LYS A 244 -23.76 11.02 -13.27
CA LYS A 244 -22.70 12.01 -13.54
C LYS A 244 -21.53 11.88 -12.56
N GLN A 245 -21.78 11.69 -11.28
CA GLN A 245 -20.74 11.48 -10.26
C GLN A 245 -20.01 10.16 -10.47
N GLY A 246 -20.73 9.08 -10.76
CA GLY A 246 -20.13 7.79 -11.09
C GLY A 246 -19.24 7.86 -12.32
N LEU A 247 -19.68 8.55 -13.39
CA LEU A 247 -18.87 8.76 -14.59
C LEU A 247 -17.60 9.54 -14.28
N ALA A 248 -17.67 10.61 -13.51
CA ALA A 248 -16.50 11.38 -13.11
C ALA A 248 -15.50 10.53 -12.33
N GLN A 249 -15.97 9.65 -11.45
CA GLN A 249 -15.13 8.73 -10.68
C GLN A 249 -14.45 7.70 -11.59
N VAL A 250 -15.18 6.98 -12.44
CA VAL A 250 -14.62 5.94 -13.31
C VAL A 250 -13.77 6.50 -14.44
N SER A 251 -13.91 7.78 -14.75
CA SER A 251 -13.09 8.48 -15.76
C SER A 251 -11.76 8.99 -15.21
N SER A 252 -11.54 8.94 -13.89
CA SER A 252 -10.26 9.38 -13.32
C SER A 252 -9.11 8.49 -13.80
N PRO A 253 -7.89 9.04 -14.01
CA PRO A 253 -6.72 8.26 -14.42
C PRO A 253 -6.45 7.09 -13.46
N TRP A 254 -6.57 7.33 -12.16
CA TRP A 254 -6.41 6.32 -11.13
C TRP A 254 -7.38 5.16 -11.31
N MET A 255 -8.69 5.44 -11.37
CA MET A 255 -9.71 4.38 -11.44
C MET A 255 -9.58 3.54 -12.71
N ARG A 256 -9.30 4.18 -13.87
CA ARG A 256 -9.06 3.45 -15.13
C ARG A 256 -7.86 2.52 -15.02
N THR A 257 -6.76 2.98 -14.43
CA THR A 257 -5.56 2.18 -14.22
C THR A 257 -5.84 1.03 -13.26
N PHE A 258 -6.47 1.31 -12.12
CA PHE A 258 -6.80 0.30 -11.10
C PHE A 258 -7.72 -0.79 -11.66
N ILE A 259 -8.78 -0.42 -12.39
CA ILE A 259 -9.73 -1.36 -13.01
C ILE A 259 -9.01 -2.34 -13.96
N ALA A 260 -8.09 -1.83 -14.77
CA ALA A 260 -7.41 -2.62 -15.79
C ALA A 260 -6.21 -3.42 -15.26
N LEU A 261 -5.69 -3.08 -14.08
CA LEU A 261 -4.48 -3.71 -13.54
C LEU A 261 -4.76 -5.12 -13.04
N ASP A 262 -4.14 -6.12 -13.70
CA ASP A 262 -4.17 -7.52 -13.30
C ASP A 262 -2.91 -7.88 -12.50
N PRO A 263 -3.04 -8.30 -11.23
CA PRO A 263 -1.92 -8.70 -10.39
C PRO A 263 -1.36 -10.10 -10.72
N ALA A 264 -2.08 -10.94 -11.47
CA ALA A 264 -1.70 -12.33 -11.68
C ALA A 264 -0.30 -12.53 -12.29
N PRO A 265 0.17 -11.72 -13.26
CA PRO A 265 1.55 -11.79 -13.72
C PRO A 265 2.55 -11.51 -12.60
N ALA A 266 2.26 -10.52 -11.76
CA ALA A 266 3.13 -10.13 -10.66
C ALA A 266 3.24 -11.23 -9.59
N ILE A 267 2.16 -11.87 -9.26
CA ILE A 267 2.11 -12.96 -8.28
C ILE A 267 3.07 -14.10 -8.68
N ARG A 268 3.19 -14.41 -9.97
CA ARG A 268 4.06 -15.50 -10.47
C ARG A 268 5.55 -15.17 -10.43
N HIS A 269 5.90 -13.91 -10.23
CA HIS A 269 7.28 -13.41 -10.27
C HIS A 269 7.76 -12.84 -8.93
N ILE A 270 7.15 -13.21 -7.82
CA ILE A 270 7.59 -12.82 -6.47
C ILE A 270 9.05 -13.25 -6.29
N SER A 271 9.95 -12.30 -6.09
CA SER A 271 11.39 -12.53 -6.05
C SER A 271 12.04 -12.24 -4.69
N VAL A 272 11.27 -11.72 -3.73
CA VAL A 272 11.71 -11.40 -2.36
C VAL A 272 10.85 -12.10 -1.32
N PRO A 273 11.36 -12.35 -0.09
CA PRO A 273 10.54 -12.84 1.01
C PRO A 273 9.31 -11.97 1.23
N MET A 274 8.15 -12.60 1.38
CA MET A 274 6.88 -11.90 1.51
C MET A 274 5.99 -12.54 2.57
N LEU A 275 5.39 -11.70 3.43
CA LEU A 275 4.28 -12.08 4.30
C LEU A 275 3.01 -11.45 3.73
N ILE A 276 2.03 -12.29 3.39
CA ILE A 276 0.75 -11.87 2.83
C ILE A 276 -0.35 -12.22 3.82
N LEU A 277 -1.12 -11.23 4.27
CA LEU A 277 -2.23 -11.43 5.20
C LEU A 277 -3.55 -11.08 4.54
N PHE A 278 -4.58 -11.89 4.80
CA PHE A 278 -5.97 -11.63 4.43
C PHE A 278 -6.85 -11.68 5.68
N GLY A 279 -7.79 -10.76 5.83
CA GLY A 279 -8.81 -10.82 6.86
C GLY A 279 -9.94 -11.80 6.47
N GLU A 280 -10.27 -12.76 7.35
CA GLU A 280 -11.34 -13.75 7.07
C GLU A 280 -12.69 -13.06 6.75
N ARG A 281 -12.96 -11.91 7.37
CA ARG A 281 -14.20 -11.13 7.21
C ARG A 281 -14.04 -9.90 6.33
N ASP A 282 -12.95 -9.82 5.61
CA ASP A 282 -12.72 -8.75 4.65
C ASP A 282 -13.73 -8.83 3.49
N VAL A 283 -14.53 -7.77 3.32
CA VAL A 283 -15.51 -7.65 2.24
C VAL A 283 -15.04 -6.74 1.11
N GLN A 284 -13.90 -6.08 1.29
CA GLN A 284 -13.32 -5.18 0.28
C GLN A 284 -12.34 -5.96 -0.62
N VAL A 285 -11.39 -6.67 -0.01
CA VAL A 285 -10.48 -7.58 -0.70
C VAL A 285 -10.70 -8.99 -0.13
N SER A 286 -11.87 -9.55 -0.43
CA SER A 286 -12.32 -10.83 0.12
C SER A 286 -11.33 -11.95 -0.18
N PRO A 287 -10.86 -12.72 0.83
CA PRO A 287 -9.95 -13.84 0.61
C PRO A 287 -10.54 -14.92 -0.31
N ALA A 288 -11.86 -15.08 -0.33
CA ALA A 288 -12.50 -16.05 -1.22
C ALA A 288 -12.22 -15.80 -2.71
N ARG A 289 -11.97 -14.54 -3.11
CA ARG A 289 -11.66 -14.15 -4.50
C ARG A 289 -10.19 -13.87 -4.72
N ASN A 290 -9.51 -13.27 -3.73
CA ASN A 290 -8.16 -12.75 -3.91
C ASN A 290 -7.07 -13.76 -3.54
N LEU A 291 -7.36 -14.74 -2.68
CA LEU A 291 -6.39 -15.76 -2.29
C LEU A 291 -6.09 -16.81 -3.38
N PRO A 292 -7.07 -17.33 -4.17
CA PRO A 292 -6.80 -18.37 -5.17
C PRO A 292 -5.70 -18.01 -6.17
N PRO A 293 -5.63 -16.80 -6.77
CA PRO A 293 -4.53 -16.43 -7.66
C PRO A 293 -3.15 -16.49 -6.99
N TYR A 294 -3.05 -16.16 -5.70
CA TYR A 294 -1.80 -16.33 -4.95
C TYR A 294 -1.47 -17.81 -4.75
N GLN A 295 -2.44 -18.65 -4.39
CA GLN A 295 -2.23 -20.10 -4.22
C GLN A 295 -1.75 -20.77 -5.53
N ASP A 296 -2.33 -20.38 -6.65
CA ASP A 296 -1.95 -20.88 -7.97
C ASP A 296 -0.60 -20.33 -8.42
N GLY A 297 -0.36 -19.02 -8.25
CA GLY A 297 0.85 -18.33 -8.67
C GLY A 297 2.09 -18.72 -7.88
N ILE A 298 1.92 -19.04 -6.59
CA ILE A 298 3.04 -19.39 -5.68
C ILE A 298 3.83 -20.62 -6.17
N LEU A 299 3.23 -21.50 -6.96
CA LEU A 299 3.91 -22.67 -7.51
C LEU A 299 5.06 -22.27 -8.45
N ALA A 300 4.90 -21.15 -9.17
CA ALA A 300 5.88 -20.62 -10.11
C ALA A 300 6.88 -19.62 -9.48
N CYS A 301 6.59 -19.10 -8.28
CA CYS A 301 7.43 -18.07 -7.64
C CYS A 301 8.84 -18.56 -7.33
N PRO A 302 9.88 -17.79 -7.63
CA PRO A 302 11.25 -18.05 -7.18
C PRO A 302 11.35 -18.09 -5.65
N VAL A 303 10.67 -17.19 -4.96
CA VAL A 303 10.61 -17.12 -3.50
C VAL A 303 9.17 -17.35 -3.05
N LYS A 304 8.93 -18.35 -2.18
CA LYS A 304 7.60 -18.68 -1.70
C LYS A 304 7.15 -17.69 -0.63
N PRO A 305 6.05 -16.96 -0.82
CA PRO A 305 5.50 -16.11 0.24
C PRO A 305 4.88 -16.95 1.37
N VAL A 306 4.85 -16.37 2.57
CA VAL A 306 4.05 -16.87 3.69
C VAL A 306 2.67 -16.23 3.59
N ILE A 307 1.62 -17.04 3.47
CA ILE A 307 0.24 -16.55 3.36
C ILE A 307 -0.53 -16.93 4.61
N VAL A 308 -1.24 -15.95 5.20
CA VAL A 308 -2.01 -16.13 6.44
C VAL A 308 -3.41 -15.55 6.27
N ILE A 309 -4.44 -16.32 6.62
CA ILE A 309 -5.80 -15.81 6.83
C ILE A 309 -5.94 -15.52 8.31
N VAL A 310 -6.24 -14.26 8.64
CA VAL A 310 -6.46 -13.80 10.02
C VAL A 310 -7.92 -14.04 10.39
N PRO A 311 -8.22 -14.91 11.39
CA PRO A 311 -9.59 -15.21 11.76
C PRO A 311 -10.33 -13.97 12.24
N LYS A 312 -11.59 -13.82 11.85
CA LYS A 312 -12.51 -12.74 12.25
C LYS A 312 -12.03 -11.31 11.95
N ALA A 313 -10.94 -11.12 11.19
CA ALA A 313 -10.43 -9.80 10.86
C ALA A 313 -11.19 -9.20 9.66
N ASN A 314 -11.49 -7.89 9.73
CA ASN A 314 -11.97 -7.07 8.63
C ASN A 314 -10.83 -6.61 7.72
N HIS A 315 -11.10 -5.67 6.80
CA HIS A 315 -10.10 -5.12 5.88
C HIS A 315 -8.96 -4.37 6.58
N LEU A 316 -9.23 -3.73 7.74
CA LEU A 316 -8.21 -3.06 8.57
C LEU A 316 -7.55 -4.02 9.58
N PHE A 317 -7.78 -5.32 9.47
CA PHE A 317 -7.27 -6.33 10.42
C PHE A 317 -7.72 -6.10 11.86
N GLN A 318 -8.90 -5.54 12.05
CA GLN A 318 -9.56 -5.40 13.34
C GLN A 318 -10.47 -6.61 13.59
N PRO A 319 -10.64 -7.06 14.85
CA PRO A 319 -11.65 -8.06 15.18
C PRO A 319 -13.05 -7.56 14.85
N ALA A 320 -13.71 -8.18 13.89
CA ALA A 320 -14.98 -7.75 13.35
C ALA A 320 -16.08 -8.80 13.51
N ARG A 321 -17.33 -8.40 13.52
CA ARG A 321 -18.49 -9.28 13.54
C ARG A 321 -18.96 -9.63 12.12
N THR A 322 -19.06 -8.64 11.25
CA THR A 322 -19.55 -8.77 9.88
C THR A 322 -18.47 -8.49 8.82
N GLY A 323 -17.47 -7.67 9.17
CA GLY A 323 -16.48 -7.13 8.26
C GLY A 323 -16.97 -5.94 7.42
N MET A 324 -18.23 -5.51 7.62
CA MET A 324 -18.79 -4.36 6.92
C MET A 324 -18.22 -3.04 7.45
N PRO A 325 -18.02 -2.02 6.56
CA PRO A 325 -17.45 -0.74 6.96
C PRO A 325 -18.25 0.04 8.02
N ASP A 326 -19.55 -0.22 8.15
CA ASP A 326 -20.42 0.44 9.13
C ASP A 326 -20.10 0.08 10.59
N GLU A 327 -19.37 -1.02 10.83
CA GLU A 327 -18.95 -1.38 12.19
C GLU A 327 -17.56 -0.81 12.57
N TYR A 328 -16.76 -0.31 11.62
CA TYR A 328 -15.36 0.09 11.84
C TYR A 328 -15.23 1.16 12.95
N ALA A 329 -16.01 2.22 12.88
CA ALA A 329 -15.98 3.30 13.87
C ALA A 329 -16.32 2.86 15.31
N ALA A 330 -17.02 1.74 15.48
CA ALA A 330 -17.37 1.19 16.80
C ALA A 330 -16.30 0.27 17.39
N ILE A 331 -15.38 -0.24 16.59
CA ILE A 331 -14.27 -1.08 17.03
C ILE A 331 -13.27 -0.21 17.80
N LYS A 332 -12.68 -0.75 18.89
CA LYS A 332 -11.86 0.03 19.82
C LYS A 332 -10.36 -0.14 19.63
N VAL A 333 -9.95 -1.05 18.75
CA VAL A 333 -8.53 -1.34 18.47
C VAL A 333 -8.17 -0.84 17.07
N GLU A 334 -6.96 -0.33 16.93
CA GLU A 334 -6.43 0.13 15.64
C GLU A 334 -6.23 -1.05 14.67
N ILE A 335 -5.69 -2.14 15.19
CA ILE A 335 -5.42 -3.40 14.52
C ILE A 335 -5.33 -4.50 15.58
N ASP A 336 -5.66 -5.75 15.24
CA ASP A 336 -5.57 -6.86 16.17
C ASP A 336 -4.14 -7.02 16.71
N PRO A 337 -3.91 -7.07 18.03
CA PRO A 337 -2.59 -7.25 18.62
C PRO A 337 -1.84 -8.50 18.13
N GLU A 338 -2.54 -9.59 17.82
CA GLU A 338 -1.93 -10.80 17.27
C GLU A 338 -1.42 -10.58 15.83
N VAL A 339 -2.06 -9.71 15.08
CA VAL A 339 -1.58 -9.29 13.75
C VAL A 339 -0.34 -8.44 13.89
N LEU A 340 -0.32 -7.46 14.79
CA LEU A 340 0.86 -6.66 15.10
C LEU A 340 2.06 -7.53 15.46
N LYS A 341 1.84 -8.49 16.39
CA LYS A 341 2.87 -9.45 16.80
C LYS A 341 3.37 -10.29 15.62
N LYS A 342 2.47 -10.83 14.81
CA LYS A 342 2.82 -11.64 13.65
C LYS A 342 3.66 -10.88 12.61
N ILE A 343 3.31 -9.62 12.32
CA ILE A 343 4.07 -8.75 11.44
C ILE A 343 5.48 -8.53 12.02
N SER A 344 5.56 -8.14 13.28
CA SER A 344 6.84 -7.87 13.95
C SER A 344 7.74 -9.10 14.00
N ASP A 345 7.22 -10.24 14.45
CA ASP A 345 8.00 -11.50 14.54
C ASP A 345 8.53 -11.91 13.16
N TRP A 346 7.69 -11.78 12.10
CA TRP A 346 8.09 -12.16 10.76
C TRP A 346 9.18 -11.22 10.21
N VAL A 347 9.05 -9.90 10.38
CA VAL A 347 10.05 -8.93 9.93
C VAL A 347 11.37 -9.15 10.67
N VAL A 348 11.34 -9.31 12.00
CA VAL A 348 12.54 -9.61 12.79
C VAL A 348 13.21 -10.90 12.33
N SER A 349 12.45 -11.98 12.12
CA SER A 349 13.04 -13.25 11.66
C SER A 349 13.65 -13.14 10.27
N THR A 350 13.01 -12.39 9.36
CA THR A 350 13.46 -12.21 7.99
C THR A 350 14.75 -11.37 7.93
N THR A 351 14.85 -10.31 8.73
CA THR A 351 16.03 -9.43 8.80
C THR A 351 17.19 -10.06 9.57
N SER A 352 16.92 -10.84 10.62
CA SER A 352 17.98 -11.55 11.38
C SER A 352 18.60 -12.69 10.60
N SER A 353 17.92 -13.27 9.62
CA SER A 353 18.41 -14.38 8.80
C SER A 353 19.36 -13.93 7.67
N GLN A 354 19.44 -12.63 7.39
CA GLN A 354 20.37 -12.06 6.41
C GLN A 354 21.69 -11.69 7.11
N PRO A 355 22.88 -12.02 6.53
CA PRO A 355 24.13 -11.63 7.14
C PRO A 355 24.23 -10.10 7.22
N SER A 356 24.37 -9.60 8.45
CA SER A 356 24.54 -8.17 8.71
C SER A 356 25.74 -7.64 7.92
N SER A 357 25.55 -6.56 7.15
CA SER A 357 26.65 -5.84 6.51
C SER A 357 27.40 -5.02 7.54
N GLN A 358 28.21 -5.67 8.38
CA GLN A 358 29.19 -4.93 9.19
C GLN A 358 30.17 -4.23 8.24
N PRO A 359 30.54 -2.96 8.45
CA PRO A 359 31.54 -2.29 7.63
C PRO A 359 32.86 -3.07 7.76
N THR A 360 33.26 -3.74 6.69
CA THR A 360 34.61 -4.31 6.59
C THR A 360 35.58 -3.15 6.61
N GLY A 361 36.37 -3.04 7.67
CA GLY A 361 37.51 -2.21 8.02
C GLY A 361 37.87 -0.99 7.15
N PRO A 362 38.81 -0.16 7.60
CA PRO A 362 39.07 1.13 6.98
C PRO A 362 39.42 0.99 5.51
N ILE A 363 38.72 1.74 4.66
CA ILE A 363 39.06 1.90 3.25
C ILE A 363 40.48 2.41 3.16
N SER A 364 41.42 1.57 2.74
CA SER A 364 42.79 1.98 2.43
C SER A 364 42.74 3.07 1.35
N ALA A 365 43.36 4.21 1.64
CA ALA A 365 43.45 5.30 0.69
C ALA A 365 44.02 4.84 -0.66
N PRO A 366 43.51 5.34 -1.80
CA PRO A 366 44.05 4.99 -3.09
C PRO A 366 45.55 5.41 -3.19
N PRO A 367 46.40 4.61 -3.85
CA PRO A 367 47.77 4.95 -4.01
C PRO A 367 47.94 6.28 -4.76
N SER A 368 48.80 7.15 -4.21
CA SER A 368 49.14 8.42 -4.82
C SER A 368 49.84 8.20 -6.19
N VAL A 369 49.26 8.81 -7.22
CA VAL A 369 49.84 8.86 -8.58
C VAL A 369 51.13 9.72 -8.51
N PRO A 370 52.30 9.25 -8.97
CA PRO A 370 53.50 10.07 -9.00
C PRO A 370 53.36 11.20 -10.05
N ALA A 371 53.71 12.40 -9.65
CA ALA A 371 53.73 13.58 -10.52
C ALA A 371 54.68 13.37 -11.70
N ALA A 372 54.20 13.57 -12.91
CA ALA A 372 54.99 13.56 -14.15
C ALA A 372 55.94 14.76 -14.18
N SER A 373 57.25 14.52 -14.33
CA SER A 373 58.26 15.54 -14.54
C SER A 373 58.08 16.27 -15.88
N PRO A 374 58.34 17.57 -15.99
CA PRO A 374 58.20 18.31 -17.26
C PRO A 374 59.36 17.92 -18.20
N LYS A 375 59.00 17.52 -19.43
CA LYS A 375 59.97 17.35 -20.54
C LYS A 375 60.39 18.73 -21.05
N SER A 376 61.67 19.03 -20.97
CA SER A 376 62.34 20.09 -21.69
C SER A 376 62.36 19.81 -23.18
N SER A 377 61.89 20.76 -23.99
CA SER A 377 62.05 20.74 -25.45
C SER A 377 63.28 21.59 -25.84
N PRO A 378 63.99 21.23 -26.93
CA PRO A 378 64.94 22.10 -27.58
C PRO A 378 64.31 23.18 -28.45
#